data_b944e2663881784bb68d2a666afaf9f8
#
_entry.id   b944e2663881784bb68d2a666afaf9f8
#
_cell.length_a   1.000
_cell.length_b   1.000
_cell.length_c   1.000
_cell.angle_alpha   90.00
_cell.angle_beta   90.00
_cell.angle_gamma   90.00
#
_symmetry.space_group_name_H-M   'P 1'
#
loop_
_entity.id
_entity.type
_entity.pdbx_description
1 polymer ?
#
loop_
_entity_poly.entity_id
_entity_poly.type
_entity_poly.pdbx_seq_one_letter_code
_entity_poly.pdbx_strand_id
1 'polypeptide(L)'
;MGNPHQLTGVRTAVKPAARPWLRPVLYGAGTVSMLMISMATSLALWIGLPWALLGWSPTLVTSGSMEPLVAPGDVVMLRPVTDDELVPNAVVLFERADDERVLHRIVEQLPDGSFRTQGDANAAPDSEVLHAEQIRGAAVLAVPWIGRPSLWLSERRVGHLVGTAVALLVALTLAPRSFDPAFDPWASGRRVNPAEVLLGRSAGSATERQDGVGRRLLPETVHGIVLDRLAAQAMAAQRRTVHLLEGLA
;
A
#
# COMPACT_ATOMS: atom_id res chain seq x y z
N MET A 1 4.27 -46.16 53.55
CA MET A 1 5.31 -45.36 52.89
C MET A 1 4.87 -45.11 51.47
N GLY A 2 4.21 -44.01 51.22
CA GLY A 2 3.71 -43.61 49.91
C GLY A 2 4.23 -42.24 49.58
N ASN A 3 4.92 -42.16 48.48
CA ASN A 3 5.62 -40.99 47.99
C ASN A 3 4.61 -39.98 47.37
N PRO A 4 4.54 -38.73 47.78
CA PRO A 4 3.63 -37.75 47.15
C PRO A 4 4.27 -37.28 45.84
N HIS A 5 3.56 -37.52 44.73
CA HIS A 5 3.90 -37.01 43.40
C HIS A 5 3.98 -35.49 43.43
N GLN A 6 5.18 -34.95 43.24
CA GLN A 6 5.42 -33.54 42.95
C GLN A 6 4.85 -33.25 41.57
N LEU A 7 3.70 -32.60 41.54
CA LEU A 7 3.17 -31.94 40.35
C LEU A 7 4.02 -30.68 40.08
N THR A 8 5.01 -30.82 39.25
CA THR A 8 5.76 -29.67 38.70
C THR A 8 4.81 -28.81 37.86
N GLY A 9 4.26 -27.78 38.49
CA GLY A 9 3.45 -26.78 37.82
C GLY A 9 4.31 -26.05 36.78
N VAL A 10 4.01 -26.30 35.52
CA VAL A 10 4.54 -25.46 34.40
C VAL A 10 4.03 -24.05 34.61
N ARG A 11 4.91 -23.19 35.16
CA ARG A 11 4.65 -21.75 35.21
C ARG A 11 4.72 -21.23 33.78
N THR A 12 3.57 -21.15 33.11
CA THR A 12 3.47 -20.35 31.90
C THR A 12 3.78 -18.90 32.26
N ALA A 13 4.91 -18.40 31.77
CA ALA A 13 5.30 -17.01 31.94
C ALA A 13 4.21 -16.13 31.32
N VAL A 14 3.41 -15.51 32.17
CA VAL A 14 2.41 -14.52 31.75
C VAL A 14 3.20 -13.33 31.21
N LYS A 15 3.17 -13.15 29.89
CA LYS A 15 3.76 -11.98 29.22
C LYS A 15 3.16 -10.73 29.86
N PRO A 16 3.98 -9.79 30.37
CA PRO A 16 3.46 -8.59 31.02
C PRO A 16 2.52 -7.86 30.07
N ALA A 17 1.31 -7.60 30.53
CA ALA A 17 0.29 -6.88 29.74
C ALA A 17 0.84 -5.47 29.42
N ALA A 18 0.92 -5.11 28.15
CA ALA A 18 1.31 -3.77 27.74
C ALA A 18 0.42 -2.73 28.44
N ARG A 19 1.01 -1.61 28.85
CA ARG A 19 0.32 -0.51 29.52
C ARG A 19 -0.90 -0.12 28.66
N PRO A 20 -2.12 0.03 29.24
CA PRO A 20 -3.36 0.14 28.47
C PRO A 20 -3.38 1.31 27.47
N TRP A 21 -2.68 2.41 27.77
CA TRP A 21 -2.56 3.56 26.87
C TRP A 21 -1.62 3.32 25.66
N LEU A 22 -0.69 2.34 25.74
CA LEU A 22 0.19 1.99 24.63
C LEU A 22 -0.52 1.17 23.54
N ARG A 23 -1.61 0.49 23.87
CA ARG A 23 -2.34 -0.37 22.92
C ARG A 23 -2.86 0.41 21.72
N PRO A 24 -3.67 1.48 21.88
CA PRO A 24 -4.18 2.23 20.72
C PRO A 24 -3.06 2.90 19.92
N VAL A 25 -1.99 3.33 20.58
CA VAL A 25 -0.82 3.93 19.91
C VAL A 25 -0.10 2.90 19.03
N LEU A 26 0.17 1.71 19.57
CA LEU A 26 0.84 0.65 18.82
C LEU A 26 -0.02 0.08 17.69
N TYR A 27 -1.34 -0.02 17.91
CA TYR A 27 -2.28 -0.41 16.86
C TYR A 27 -2.31 0.64 15.73
N GLY A 28 -2.46 1.91 16.06
CA GLY A 28 -2.43 3.00 15.10
C GLY A 28 -1.11 3.08 14.33
N ALA A 29 0.03 2.96 15.02
CA ALA A 29 1.33 2.91 14.38
C ALA A 29 1.48 1.69 13.46
N GLY A 30 0.97 0.53 13.84
CA GLY A 30 0.93 -0.68 13.00
C GLY A 30 0.09 -0.46 11.74
N THR A 31 -1.08 0.15 11.88
CA THR A 31 -1.98 0.45 10.74
C THR A 31 -1.33 1.43 9.76
N VAL A 32 -0.72 2.52 10.25
CA VAL A 32 0.02 3.46 9.41
C VAL A 32 1.18 2.77 8.70
N SER A 33 1.94 1.94 9.41
CA SER A 33 3.05 1.17 8.83
C SER A 33 2.56 0.22 7.73
N MET A 34 1.44 -0.46 7.92
CA MET A 34 0.83 -1.33 6.92
C MET A 34 0.41 -0.57 5.67
N LEU A 35 -0.20 0.62 5.83
CA LEU A 35 -0.57 1.49 4.71
C LEU A 35 0.66 1.96 3.93
N MET A 36 1.74 2.35 4.63
CA MET A 36 3.00 2.76 3.99
C MET A 36 3.63 1.61 3.20
N ILE A 37 3.67 0.39 3.76
CA ILE A 37 4.20 -0.80 3.06
C ILE A 37 3.34 -1.12 1.84
N SER A 38 2.00 -1.09 1.97
CA SER A 38 1.09 -1.33 0.85
C SER A 38 1.28 -0.32 -0.28
N MET A 39 1.44 0.97 0.07
CA MET A 39 1.70 2.02 -0.91
C MET A 39 3.05 1.80 -1.61
N ALA A 40 4.12 1.50 -0.86
CA ALA A 40 5.43 1.22 -1.43
C ALA A 40 5.41 -0.01 -2.36
N THR A 41 4.71 -1.07 -1.95
CA THR A 41 4.52 -2.28 -2.78
C THR A 41 3.75 -1.96 -4.06
N SER A 42 2.67 -1.16 -3.95
CA SER A 42 1.89 -0.72 -5.12
C SER A 42 2.77 0.06 -6.11
N LEU A 43 3.56 1.02 -5.63
CA LEU A 43 4.48 1.78 -6.49
C LEU A 43 5.54 0.89 -7.14
N ALA A 44 6.08 -0.08 -6.40
CA ALA A 44 7.04 -1.05 -6.96
C ALA A 44 6.41 -1.91 -8.06
N LEU A 45 5.14 -2.31 -7.91
CA LEU A 45 4.41 -3.03 -8.94
C LEU A 45 4.14 -2.16 -10.17
N TRP A 46 3.79 -0.88 -10.00
CA TRP A 46 3.59 0.07 -11.10
C TRP A 46 4.83 0.29 -11.96
N ILE A 47 6.03 0.08 -11.40
CA ILE A 47 7.29 0.13 -12.13
C ILE A 47 7.65 -1.26 -12.67
N GLY A 48 7.56 -2.28 -11.83
CA GLY A 48 8.04 -3.63 -12.14
C GLY A 48 7.20 -4.35 -13.19
N LEU A 49 5.86 -4.19 -13.17
CA LEU A 49 5.00 -4.86 -14.15
C LEU A 49 5.20 -4.33 -15.58
N PRO A 50 5.19 -3.01 -15.86
CA PRO A 50 5.45 -2.52 -17.20
C PRO A 50 6.86 -2.87 -17.69
N TRP A 51 7.87 -2.83 -16.82
CA TRP A 51 9.21 -3.27 -17.15
C TRP A 51 9.26 -4.75 -17.56
N ALA A 52 8.63 -5.62 -16.78
CA ALA A 52 8.69 -7.07 -17.01
C ALA A 52 7.81 -7.55 -18.17
N LEU A 53 6.66 -6.91 -18.40
CA LEU A 53 5.63 -7.38 -19.33
C LEU A 53 5.57 -6.58 -20.64
N LEU A 54 5.91 -5.28 -20.60
CA LEU A 54 5.75 -4.38 -21.75
C LEU A 54 7.08 -3.91 -22.34
N GLY A 55 8.20 -4.33 -21.78
CA GLY A 55 9.53 -3.93 -22.23
C GLY A 55 9.84 -2.44 -21.94
N TRP A 56 9.08 -1.79 -21.04
CA TRP A 56 9.36 -0.43 -20.63
C TRP A 56 10.63 -0.39 -19.78
N SER A 57 11.36 0.71 -19.83
CA SER A 57 12.58 0.87 -19.05
C SER A 57 12.47 2.02 -18.06
N PRO A 58 12.79 1.78 -16.76
CA PRO A 58 12.87 2.84 -15.78
C PRO A 58 14.16 3.64 -15.93
N THR A 59 14.08 4.97 -15.85
CA THR A 59 15.25 5.85 -15.78
C THR A 59 15.16 6.77 -14.58
N LEU A 60 16.29 6.95 -13.90
CA LEU A 60 16.40 7.86 -12.76
C LEU A 60 16.69 9.27 -13.25
N VAL A 61 15.88 10.23 -12.81
CA VAL A 61 16.12 11.65 -13.09
C VAL A 61 17.11 12.22 -12.08
N THR A 62 18.20 12.77 -12.57
CA THR A 62 19.31 13.31 -11.77
C THR A 62 19.42 14.83 -11.84
N SER A 63 18.81 15.48 -12.84
CA SER A 63 18.86 16.93 -13.04
C SER A 63 17.48 17.57 -12.94
N GLY A 64 17.42 18.89 -12.70
CA GLY A 64 16.19 19.66 -12.59
C GLY A 64 15.70 20.27 -13.91
N SER A 65 16.26 19.90 -15.08
CA SER A 65 15.90 20.50 -16.36
C SER A 65 14.43 20.31 -16.76
N MET A 66 13.74 19.31 -16.17
CA MET A 66 12.33 19.00 -16.42
C MET A 66 11.40 19.45 -15.30
N GLU A 67 11.88 20.25 -14.35
CA GLU A 67 11.01 20.83 -13.32
C GLU A 67 10.03 21.84 -13.92
N PRO A 68 8.83 21.97 -13.35
CA PRO A 68 8.32 21.31 -12.15
C PRO A 68 7.71 19.92 -12.41
N LEU A 69 7.62 19.47 -13.66
CA LEU A 69 6.91 18.24 -14.02
C LEU A 69 7.61 16.99 -13.49
N VAL A 70 8.93 16.95 -13.61
CA VAL A 70 9.77 15.83 -13.15
C VAL A 70 10.97 16.42 -12.41
N ALA A 71 11.20 15.98 -11.17
CA ALA A 71 12.24 16.47 -10.29
C ALA A 71 13.38 15.45 -10.08
N PRO A 72 14.57 15.88 -9.66
CA PRO A 72 15.65 14.97 -9.29
C PRO A 72 15.22 13.98 -8.22
N GLY A 73 15.48 12.69 -8.46
CA GLY A 73 15.04 11.58 -7.61
C GLY A 73 13.71 10.94 -8.01
N ASP A 74 13.05 11.42 -9.05
CA ASP A 74 11.94 10.74 -9.68
C ASP A 74 12.42 9.64 -10.61
N VAL A 75 11.59 8.62 -10.81
CA VAL A 75 11.82 7.58 -11.82
C VAL A 75 10.81 7.73 -12.93
N VAL A 76 11.28 7.87 -14.16
CA VAL A 76 10.45 7.96 -15.35
C VAL A 76 10.47 6.62 -16.07
N MET A 77 9.27 6.12 -16.38
CA MET A 77 9.10 4.92 -17.21
C MET A 77 9.08 5.32 -18.67
N LEU A 78 9.96 4.72 -19.43
CA LEU A 78 10.13 4.94 -20.87
C LEU A 78 9.52 3.79 -21.64
N ARG A 79 8.72 4.10 -22.64
CA ARG A 79 8.19 3.16 -23.61
C ARG A 79 9.02 3.25 -24.90
N PRO A 80 9.37 2.10 -25.51
CA PRO A 80 9.88 2.14 -26.88
C PRO A 80 8.90 2.87 -27.80
N VAL A 81 9.40 3.67 -28.71
CA VAL A 81 8.58 4.47 -29.63
C VAL A 81 8.97 4.21 -31.07
N THR A 82 8.03 4.40 -31.97
CA THR A 82 8.20 4.44 -33.40
C THR A 82 8.29 5.90 -33.86
N ASP A 83 8.86 6.14 -35.04
CA ASP A 83 9.11 7.50 -35.54
C ASP A 83 7.82 8.35 -35.71
N ASP A 84 6.69 7.71 -36.00
CA ASP A 84 5.38 8.33 -36.13
C ASP A 84 4.79 8.81 -34.80
N GLU A 85 5.31 8.36 -33.68
CA GLU A 85 4.91 8.78 -32.33
C GLU A 85 5.76 9.94 -31.80
N LEU A 86 6.82 10.32 -32.49
CA LEU A 86 7.71 11.43 -32.15
C LEU A 86 7.10 12.75 -32.62
N VAL A 87 6.21 13.28 -31.81
CA VAL A 87 5.47 14.51 -32.09
C VAL A 87 5.81 15.61 -31.09
N PRO A 88 5.61 16.90 -31.46
CA PRO A 88 5.75 18.00 -30.50
C PRO A 88 4.95 17.74 -29.21
N ASN A 89 5.52 18.15 -28.08
CA ASN A 89 5.10 17.89 -26.70
C ASN A 89 5.41 16.49 -26.13
N ALA A 90 5.89 15.53 -26.92
CA ALA A 90 6.39 14.28 -26.37
C ALA A 90 7.66 14.54 -25.54
N VAL A 91 7.75 13.93 -24.34
CA VAL A 91 8.97 13.91 -23.52
C VAL A 91 9.76 12.66 -23.86
N VAL A 92 10.98 12.83 -24.31
CA VAL A 92 11.84 11.74 -24.80
C VAL A 92 13.15 11.67 -24.03
N LEU A 93 13.62 10.43 -23.80
CA LEU A 93 14.99 10.19 -23.38
C LEU A 93 15.83 9.94 -24.64
N PHE A 94 16.91 10.67 -24.77
CA PHE A 94 17.86 10.51 -25.86
C PHE A 94 19.30 10.52 -25.34
N GLU A 95 20.20 10.05 -26.17
CA GLU A 95 21.61 9.94 -25.88
C GLU A 95 22.37 10.91 -26.76
N ARG A 96 23.15 11.80 -26.14
CA ARG A 96 24.04 12.75 -26.84
C ARG A 96 25.30 12.05 -27.34
N ALA A 97 26.09 12.77 -28.14
CA ALA A 97 27.34 12.28 -28.70
C ALA A 97 28.41 11.96 -27.65
N ASP A 98 28.30 12.49 -26.44
CA ASP A 98 29.17 12.22 -25.29
C ASP A 98 28.65 11.11 -24.36
N ASP A 99 27.68 10.31 -24.82
CA ASP A 99 26.98 9.24 -24.08
C ASP A 99 26.13 9.79 -22.89
N GLU A 100 25.94 11.11 -22.80
CA GLU A 100 25.05 11.68 -21.79
C GLU A 100 23.59 11.40 -22.14
N ARG A 101 22.83 10.86 -21.18
CA ARG A 101 21.39 10.65 -21.32
C ARG A 101 20.61 11.85 -20.84
N VAL A 102 19.81 12.42 -21.73
CA VAL A 102 19.02 13.63 -21.49
C VAL A 102 17.54 13.33 -21.67
N LEU A 103 16.73 13.79 -20.72
CA LEU A 103 15.27 13.72 -20.78
C LEU A 103 14.73 15.12 -21.03
N HIS A 104 14.27 15.41 -22.25
CA HIS A 104 13.70 16.72 -22.61
C HIS A 104 12.43 16.55 -23.45
N ARG A 105 11.73 17.65 -23.68
CA ARG A 105 10.51 17.71 -24.47
C ARG A 105 10.82 18.08 -25.91
N ILE A 106 10.20 17.39 -26.86
CA ILE A 106 10.19 17.81 -28.27
C ILE A 106 9.35 19.08 -28.37
N VAL A 107 9.95 20.20 -28.79
CA VAL A 107 9.25 21.47 -29.01
C VAL A 107 8.94 21.74 -30.48
N GLU A 108 9.72 21.16 -31.38
CA GLU A 108 9.56 21.36 -32.82
C GLU A 108 10.09 20.14 -33.59
N GLN A 109 9.42 19.79 -34.69
CA GLN A 109 9.94 18.91 -35.71
C GLN A 109 10.41 19.73 -36.91
N LEU A 110 11.64 19.54 -37.32
CA LEU A 110 12.26 20.27 -38.41
C LEU A 110 11.92 19.63 -39.78
N PRO A 111 12.04 20.41 -40.88
CA PRO A 111 11.70 19.93 -42.23
C PRO A 111 12.55 18.73 -42.72
N ASP A 112 13.72 18.51 -42.13
CA ASP A 112 14.63 17.40 -42.43
C ASP A 112 14.30 16.14 -41.61
N GLY A 113 13.23 16.19 -40.80
CA GLY A 113 12.80 15.06 -39.94
C GLY A 113 13.50 15.01 -38.59
N SER A 114 14.45 15.89 -38.30
CA SER A 114 15.06 15.99 -36.97
C SER A 114 14.17 16.77 -36.01
N PHE A 115 14.54 16.80 -34.73
CA PHE A 115 13.75 17.39 -33.66
C PHE A 115 14.55 18.43 -32.88
N ARG A 116 13.87 19.48 -32.45
CA ARG A 116 14.39 20.42 -31.45
C ARG A 116 13.77 20.09 -30.10
N THR A 117 14.61 19.97 -29.06
CA THR A 117 14.20 19.67 -27.72
C THR A 117 14.42 20.81 -26.76
N GLN A 118 13.75 20.78 -25.62
CA GLN A 118 13.92 21.77 -24.55
C GLN A 118 13.56 21.11 -23.21
N GLY A 119 14.36 21.35 -22.17
CA GLY A 119 13.96 21.06 -20.80
C GLY A 119 12.88 22.03 -20.35
N ASP A 120 11.88 21.53 -19.61
CA ASP A 120 10.74 22.34 -19.16
C ASP A 120 11.17 23.54 -18.27
N ALA A 121 12.28 23.39 -17.55
CA ALA A 121 12.87 24.46 -16.73
C ALA A 121 13.86 25.37 -17.51
N ASN A 122 14.20 25.04 -18.75
CA ASN A 122 15.19 25.78 -19.52
C ASN A 122 14.56 27.00 -20.19
N ALA A 123 15.29 28.09 -20.20
CA ALA A 123 14.80 29.33 -20.83
C ALA A 123 14.80 29.29 -22.37
N ALA A 124 15.60 28.41 -22.97
CA ALA A 124 15.76 28.30 -24.43
C ALA A 124 15.82 26.82 -24.84
N PRO A 125 15.45 26.52 -26.10
CA PRO A 125 15.65 25.20 -26.69
C PRO A 125 17.13 24.77 -26.70
N ASP A 126 17.34 23.45 -26.77
CA ASP A 126 18.69 22.92 -26.92
C ASP A 126 19.32 23.37 -28.22
N SER A 127 20.62 23.61 -28.18
CA SER A 127 21.38 24.07 -29.36
C SER A 127 21.60 22.94 -30.38
N GLU A 128 21.62 21.71 -29.93
CA GLU A 128 21.81 20.54 -30.78
C GLU A 128 20.44 20.04 -31.28
N VAL A 129 20.41 19.62 -32.53
CA VAL A 129 19.26 18.94 -33.12
C VAL A 129 19.33 17.46 -32.79
N LEU A 130 18.18 16.87 -32.52
CA LEU A 130 18.02 15.45 -32.14
C LEU A 130 17.54 14.66 -33.35
N HIS A 131 18.23 13.59 -33.67
CA HIS A 131 17.81 12.61 -34.68
C HIS A 131 17.08 11.43 -34.03
N ALA A 132 16.17 10.80 -34.77
CA ALA A 132 15.34 9.70 -34.26
C ALA A 132 16.16 8.53 -33.69
N GLU A 133 17.29 8.23 -34.29
CA GLU A 133 18.19 7.12 -33.87
C GLU A 133 18.78 7.32 -32.47
N GLN A 134 18.87 8.56 -31.99
CA GLN A 134 19.40 8.91 -30.68
C GLN A 134 18.36 8.70 -29.58
N ILE A 135 17.06 8.56 -29.95
CA ILE A 135 15.95 8.45 -29.00
C ILE A 135 15.88 7.02 -28.46
N ARG A 136 15.89 6.88 -27.16
CA ARG A 136 15.82 5.61 -26.43
C ARG A 136 14.41 5.23 -25.98
N GLY A 137 13.49 6.21 -25.94
CA GLY A 137 12.09 6.01 -25.59
C GLY A 137 11.38 7.27 -25.22
N ALA A 138 10.05 7.22 -25.20
CA ALA A 138 9.21 8.31 -24.71
C ALA A 138 8.76 8.06 -23.26
N ALA A 139 8.71 9.14 -22.49
CA ALA A 139 8.23 9.13 -21.12
C ALA A 139 6.71 8.95 -21.09
N VAL A 140 6.25 7.94 -20.33
CA VAL A 140 4.82 7.61 -20.21
C VAL A 140 4.31 7.85 -18.79
N LEU A 141 5.15 7.56 -17.79
CA LEU A 141 4.78 7.65 -16.38
C LEU A 141 5.98 8.18 -15.59
N ALA A 142 5.74 9.15 -14.71
CA ALA A 142 6.70 9.60 -13.72
C ALA A 142 6.26 9.14 -12.33
N VAL A 143 7.14 8.47 -11.60
CA VAL A 143 6.90 8.03 -10.22
C VAL A 143 7.78 8.87 -9.31
N PRO A 144 7.16 9.77 -8.50
CA PRO A 144 7.93 10.71 -7.71
C PRO A 144 8.66 10.02 -6.55
N TRP A 145 9.85 10.53 -6.22
CA TRP A 145 10.66 10.23 -5.03
C TRP A 145 11.23 8.81 -4.92
N ILE A 146 10.77 7.84 -5.70
CA ILE A 146 11.18 6.44 -5.56
C ILE A 146 12.66 6.21 -5.89
N GLY A 147 13.24 7.06 -6.72
CA GLY A 147 14.65 7.05 -7.05
C GLY A 147 15.56 7.77 -6.05
N ARG A 148 15.00 8.48 -5.06
CA ARG A 148 15.81 9.22 -4.07
C ARG A 148 16.86 8.39 -3.33
N PRO A 149 16.61 7.14 -2.92
CA PRO A 149 17.64 6.31 -2.30
C PRO A 149 18.86 6.11 -3.21
N SER A 150 18.64 5.88 -4.51
CA SER A 150 19.72 5.77 -5.50
C SER A 150 20.48 7.08 -5.68
N LEU A 151 19.76 8.21 -5.71
CA LEU A 151 20.37 9.54 -5.78
C LEU A 151 21.22 9.83 -4.53
N TRP A 152 20.71 9.55 -3.32
CA TRP A 152 21.47 9.72 -2.08
C TRP A 152 22.71 8.83 -2.02
N LEU A 153 22.63 7.62 -2.62
CA LEU A 153 23.78 6.73 -2.71
C LEU A 153 24.88 7.33 -3.60
N SER A 154 24.52 7.86 -4.78
CA SER A 154 25.47 8.51 -5.70
C SER A 154 26.05 9.79 -5.10
N GLU A 155 25.26 10.56 -4.34
CA GLU A 155 25.67 11.78 -3.65
C GLU A 155 26.39 11.50 -2.29
N ARG A 156 26.56 10.22 -1.93
CA ARG A 156 27.16 9.79 -0.64
C ARG A 156 26.44 10.34 0.60
N ARG A 157 25.14 10.58 0.51
CA ARG A 157 24.30 11.05 1.63
C ARG A 157 23.90 9.89 2.55
N VAL A 158 24.89 9.27 3.18
CA VAL A 158 24.72 8.06 4.02
C VAL A 158 23.67 8.25 5.13
N GLY A 159 23.58 9.46 5.71
CA GLY A 159 22.60 9.74 6.77
C GLY A 159 21.15 9.54 6.34
N HIS A 160 20.79 9.95 5.11
CA HIS A 160 19.43 9.73 4.57
C HIS A 160 19.15 8.26 4.29
N LEU A 161 20.15 7.52 3.78
CA LEU A 161 20.04 6.08 3.56
C LEU A 161 19.82 5.31 4.85
N VAL A 162 20.63 5.60 5.88
CA VAL A 162 20.48 4.98 7.21
C VAL A 162 19.13 5.33 7.81
N GLY A 163 18.71 6.60 7.75
CA GLY A 163 17.40 7.04 8.25
C GLY A 163 16.23 6.29 7.58
N THR A 164 16.29 6.15 6.26
CA THR A 164 15.27 5.41 5.49
C THR A 164 15.27 3.93 5.84
N ALA A 165 16.45 3.30 5.96
CA ALA A 165 16.56 1.90 6.36
C ALA A 165 16.00 1.65 7.78
N VAL A 166 16.31 2.53 8.74
CA VAL A 166 15.76 2.46 10.10
C VAL A 166 14.23 2.65 10.08
N ALA A 167 13.72 3.63 9.33
CA ALA A 167 12.27 3.86 9.21
C ALA A 167 11.56 2.64 8.62
N LEU A 168 12.13 2.01 7.58
CA LEU A 168 11.60 0.78 7.00
C LEU A 168 11.61 -0.38 7.99
N LEU A 169 12.71 -0.57 8.72
CA LEU A 169 12.80 -1.60 9.76
C LEU A 169 11.75 -1.40 10.84
N VAL A 170 11.56 -0.17 11.31
CA VAL A 170 10.50 0.18 12.28
C VAL A 170 9.12 -0.12 11.70
N ALA A 171 8.86 0.27 10.45
CA ALA A 171 7.59 -0.02 9.79
C ALA A 171 7.32 -1.52 9.69
N LEU A 172 8.31 -2.32 9.28
CA LEU A 172 8.19 -3.79 9.20
C LEU A 172 7.96 -4.45 10.56
N THR A 173 8.54 -3.91 11.63
CA THR A 173 8.34 -4.43 12.99
C THR A 173 7.00 -4.01 13.61
N LEU A 174 6.45 -2.85 13.20
CA LEU A 174 5.17 -2.35 13.71
C LEU A 174 3.97 -2.89 12.93
N ALA A 175 4.08 -3.10 11.62
CA ALA A 175 2.98 -3.53 10.77
C ALA A 175 2.21 -4.77 11.29
N PRO A 176 2.86 -5.85 11.79
CA PRO A 176 2.14 -7.01 12.32
C PRO A 176 1.23 -6.70 13.52
N ARG A 177 1.49 -5.60 14.23
CA ARG A 177 0.69 -5.19 15.41
C ARG A 177 -0.73 -4.77 15.07
N SER A 178 -0.99 -4.37 13.82
CA SER A 178 -2.36 -4.09 13.34
C SER A 178 -3.25 -5.33 13.26
N PHE A 179 -2.66 -6.52 13.19
CA PHE A 179 -3.37 -7.80 13.15
C PHE A 179 -3.39 -8.53 14.50
N ASP A 180 -2.63 -8.05 15.49
CA ASP A 180 -2.57 -8.70 16.80
C ASP A 180 -3.75 -8.24 17.68
N PRO A 181 -4.70 -9.14 18.02
CA PRO A 181 -5.85 -8.81 18.87
C PRO A 181 -5.46 -8.26 20.24
N ALA A 182 -4.21 -8.49 20.68
CA ALA A 182 -3.72 -7.96 21.94
C ALA A 182 -3.56 -6.42 21.91
N PHE A 183 -3.42 -5.83 20.73
CA PHE A 183 -3.28 -4.38 20.53
C PHE A 183 -4.55 -3.72 19.99
N ASP A 184 -5.55 -4.51 19.53
CA ASP A 184 -6.82 -3.98 19.05
C ASP A 184 -7.56 -3.26 20.19
N PRO A 185 -7.79 -1.93 20.09
CA PRO A 185 -8.50 -1.17 21.12
C PRO A 185 -9.98 -1.52 21.20
N TRP A 186 -10.53 -2.13 20.15
CA TRP A 186 -11.93 -2.54 20.05
C TRP A 186 -12.15 -4.01 20.43
N ALA A 187 -11.10 -4.82 20.58
CA ALA A 187 -11.22 -6.17 21.09
C ALA A 187 -11.74 -6.09 22.53
N SER A 188 -13.05 -6.13 22.68
CA SER A 188 -13.69 -6.30 23.97
C SER A 188 -13.09 -7.53 24.62
N GLY A 189 -12.59 -7.42 25.86
CA GLY A 189 -11.80 -8.43 26.56
C GLY A 189 -12.46 -9.80 26.81
N ARG A 190 -13.53 -10.11 26.10
CA ARG A 190 -14.18 -11.41 26.04
C ARG A 190 -13.44 -12.23 24.98
N ARG A 191 -12.43 -12.98 25.40
CA ARG A 191 -11.92 -14.11 24.60
C ARG A 191 -13.07 -15.12 24.46
N VAL A 192 -13.77 -15.03 23.34
CA VAL A 192 -14.72 -16.07 22.96
C VAL A 192 -13.87 -17.27 22.58
N ASN A 193 -13.92 -18.32 23.41
CA ASN A 193 -13.25 -19.58 23.10
C ASN A 193 -13.90 -20.16 21.83
N PRO A 194 -13.18 -20.34 20.71
CA PRO A 194 -13.78 -20.86 19.48
C PRO A 194 -14.47 -22.22 19.70
N ALA A 195 -13.99 -23.03 20.63
CA ALA A 195 -14.60 -24.29 20.99
C ALA A 195 -15.97 -24.13 21.68
N GLU A 196 -16.18 -23.05 22.43
CA GLU A 196 -17.48 -22.76 23.07
C GLU A 196 -18.51 -22.27 22.06
N VAL A 197 -18.07 -21.53 21.04
CA VAL A 197 -18.94 -21.08 19.91
C VAL A 197 -19.37 -22.30 19.09
N LEU A 198 -18.45 -23.19 18.77
CA LEU A 198 -18.74 -24.39 17.99
C LEU A 198 -19.62 -25.40 18.74
N LEU A 199 -19.54 -25.42 20.07
CA LEU A 199 -20.34 -26.33 20.90
C LEU A 199 -21.69 -25.73 21.34
N GLY A 200 -22.05 -24.51 20.86
CA GLY A 200 -23.30 -23.84 21.21
C GLY A 200 -23.44 -23.49 22.70
N ARG A 201 -22.33 -23.59 23.46
CA ARG A 201 -22.33 -23.21 24.88
C ARG A 201 -22.20 -21.71 24.98
N SER A 202 -23.32 -21.00 24.92
CA SER A 202 -23.34 -19.59 25.25
C SER A 202 -22.78 -19.39 26.67
N ALA A 203 -21.85 -18.46 26.83
CA ALA A 203 -21.28 -18.05 28.10
C ALA A 203 -22.37 -17.42 29.01
N GLY A 204 -23.25 -18.25 29.50
CA GLY A 204 -24.38 -17.91 30.35
C GLY A 204 -24.31 -18.49 31.74
N SER A 205 -23.17 -19.07 32.20
CA SER A 205 -23.10 -19.65 33.52
C SER A 205 -21.75 -19.45 34.21
N ALA A 206 -21.49 -18.21 34.59
CA ALA A 206 -20.50 -17.97 35.64
C ALA A 206 -20.84 -16.64 36.32
N THR A 207 -21.83 -16.61 37.14
CA THR A 207 -21.92 -15.93 38.44
C THR A 207 -23.38 -15.97 38.89
N GLU A 208 -23.92 -17.13 39.15
CA GLU A 208 -25.06 -17.24 40.06
C GLU A 208 -24.50 -17.25 41.48
N ARG A 209 -24.17 -16.05 41.97
CA ARG A 209 -24.08 -15.83 43.41
C ARG A 209 -25.48 -15.43 43.86
N GLN A 210 -26.06 -16.34 44.67
CA GLN A 210 -27.25 -16.17 45.45
C GLN A 210 -27.34 -14.75 46.01
N ASP A 211 -28.34 -14.01 45.58
CA ASP A 211 -29.08 -13.05 46.45
C ASP A 211 -30.48 -12.95 45.87
N GLY A 212 -31.45 -13.36 46.72
CA GLY A 212 -32.85 -13.43 46.37
C GLY A 212 -33.45 -12.08 46.08
N VAL A 213 -34.62 -12.17 45.47
CA VAL A 213 -35.62 -11.13 45.18
C VAL A 213 -35.49 -10.51 43.75
N GLY A 214 -36.48 -10.84 42.95
CA GLY A 214 -36.84 -10.08 41.75
C GLY A 214 -36.81 -10.85 40.43
N ARG A 215 -37.78 -11.75 40.25
CA ARG A 215 -38.18 -12.27 38.93
C ARG A 215 -38.53 -11.08 38.03
N ARG A 216 -37.62 -10.74 37.09
CA ARG A 216 -38.03 -10.00 35.88
C ARG A 216 -37.74 -10.89 34.68
N LEU A 217 -38.83 -11.36 34.09
CA LEU A 217 -38.84 -12.04 32.80
C LEU A 217 -38.23 -11.10 31.75
N LEU A 218 -37.08 -11.41 31.20
CA LEU A 218 -36.57 -10.80 29.99
C LEU A 218 -37.22 -11.48 28.80
N PRO A 219 -37.82 -10.74 27.86
CA PRO A 219 -38.55 -11.35 26.76
C PRO A 219 -37.59 -12.00 25.73
N GLU A 220 -37.93 -13.21 25.32
CA GLU A 220 -37.34 -13.98 24.19
C GLU A 220 -37.42 -13.27 22.84
N THR A 221 -37.92 -12.03 22.83
CA THR A 221 -38.33 -11.31 21.62
C THR A 221 -37.23 -10.61 20.85
N VAL A 222 -36.02 -10.46 21.38
CA VAL A 222 -34.98 -9.69 20.67
C VAL A 222 -34.22 -10.54 19.64
N HIS A 223 -34.06 -11.84 19.90
CA HIS A 223 -33.38 -12.74 18.94
C HIS A 223 -34.26 -13.04 17.71
N GLY A 224 -35.56 -13.18 17.88
CA GLY A 224 -36.51 -13.40 16.78
C GLY A 224 -36.59 -12.20 15.82
N ILE A 225 -36.63 -10.98 16.37
CA ILE A 225 -36.76 -9.75 15.55
C ILE A 225 -35.53 -9.49 14.67
N VAL A 226 -34.33 -9.81 15.15
CA VAL A 226 -33.10 -9.60 14.36
C VAL A 226 -32.99 -10.61 13.24
N LEU A 227 -33.31 -11.88 13.50
CA LEU A 227 -33.31 -12.94 12.48
C LEU A 227 -34.38 -12.73 11.42
N ASP A 228 -35.58 -12.31 11.82
CA ASP A 228 -36.66 -11.99 10.88
C ASP A 228 -36.34 -10.78 10.00
N ARG A 229 -35.68 -9.74 10.51
CA ARG A 229 -35.23 -8.61 9.70
C ARG A 229 -34.13 -8.99 8.71
N LEU A 230 -33.17 -9.82 9.09
CA LEU A 230 -32.12 -10.31 8.18
C LEU A 230 -32.70 -11.21 7.10
N ALA A 231 -33.63 -12.11 7.45
CA ALA A 231 -34.33 -12.95 6.47
C ALA A 231 -35.18 -12.12 5.49
N ALA A 232 -35.88 -11.09 5.98
CA ALA A 232 -36.65 -10.19 5.13
C ALA A 232 -35.78 -9.38 4.17
N GLN A 233 -34.61 -8.91 4.63
CA GLN A 233 -33.66 -8.20 3.78
C GLN A 233 -33.04 -9.11 2.71
N ALA A 234 -32.71 -10.36 3.05
CA ALA A 234 -32.20 -11.33 2.09
C ALA A 234 -33.23 -11.67 0.99
N MET A 235 -34.50 -11.87 1.36
CA MET A 235 -35.58 -12.10 0.39
C MET A 235 -35.87 -10.89 -0.50
N ALA A 236 -35.76 -9.67 0.05
CA ALA A 236 -35.94 -8.44 -0.74
C ALA A 236 -34.80 -8.24 -1.77
N ALA A 237 -33.55 -8.59 -1.39
CA ALA A 237 -32.42 -8.55 -2.30
C ALA A 237 -32.57 -9.58 -3.42
N GLN A 238 -33.00 -10.78 -3.12
CA GLN A 238 -33.22 -11.85 -4.10
C GLN A 238 -34.33 -11.51 -5.09
N ARG A 239 -35.43 -10.89 -4.66
CA ARG A 239 -36.53 -10.40 -5.57
C ARG A 239 -36.02 -9.31 -6.53
N ARG A 240 -35.16 -8.41 -6.09
CA ARG A 240 -34.55 -7.38 -6.96
C ARG A 240 -33.68 -7.99 -8.05
N THR A 241 -32.93 -9.03 -7.73
CA THR A 241 -32.05 -9.71 -8.70
C THR A 241 -32.88 -10.45 -9.76
N VAL A 242 -34.02 -11.08 -9.39
CA VAL A 242 -34.90 -11.75 -10.32
C VAL A 242 -35.56 -10.74 -11.26
N HIS A 243 -36.08 -9.61 -10.78
CA HIS A 243 -36.67 -8.57 -11.60
C HIS A 243 -35.69 -7.91 -12.58
N LEU A 244 -34.39 -7.82 -12.21
CA LEU A 244 -33.36 -7.32 -13.11
C LEU A 244 -33.03 -8.30 -14.23
N LEU A 245 -33.15 -9.60 -13.99
CA LEU A 245 -32.93 -10.64 -15.00
C LEU A 245 -34.14 -10.81 -15.96
N GLU A 246 -35.34 -10.61 -15.47
CA GLU A 246 -36.59 -10.64 -16.32
C GLU A 246 -36.69 -9.39 -17.20
N GLY A 247 -36.07 -8.28 -16.86
CA GLY A 247 -36.06 -7.06 -17.69
C GLY A 247 -35.00 -7.05 -18.81
N LEU A 248 -34.13 -8.09 -18.86
CA LEU A 248 -33.04 -8.23 -19.83
C LEU A 248 -33.33 -9.36 -20.87
N ALA A 249 -34.45 -10.05 -20.77
CA ALA A 249 -34.95 -11.04 -21.73
C ALA A 249 -36.06 -10.45 -22.59
#